data_91bd6b19299aaeaaa59d167c1ff75c3b
#
_entry.id   91bd6b19299aaeaaa59d167c1ff75c3b
#
_cell.length_a   1.000
_cell.length_b   1.000
_cell.length_c   1.000
_cell.angle_alpha   90.00
_cell.angle_beta   90.00
_cell.angle_gamma   90.00
#
_symmetry.space_group_name_H-M   'P 1'
#
loop_
_entity.id
_entity.type
_entity.pdbx_description
1 polymer ?
#
loop_
_entity_poly.entity_id
_entity_poly.type
_entity_poly.pdbx_seq_one_letter_code
_entity_poly.pdbx_strand_id
1 'polypeptide(L)'
;MTDATAFPTPDVELTHLLVVSDAKASRTWYEDVLGATLHRAYGGTSVVMKLQGQWLLLVTGGEPTADKPTVTFAPPRDPDTVSAEMIFGVPDCRAAYETLLSRGASFLTPPVEYDWEIRAFFRDPDGHLFEISEPRNRG
;
A
#
# COMPACT_ATOMS: atom_id res chain seq x y z
N MET A 1 0.24 -18.46 28.21
CA MET A 1 0.73 -17.08 28.43
C MET A 1 1.90 -16.81 27.49
N THR A 2 1.89 -15.69 26.80
CA THR A 2 2.97 -15.31 25.88
C THR A 2 4.14 -14.73 26.67
N ASP A 3 5.35 -15.18 26.35
CA ASP A 3 6.57 -14.63 26.92
C ASP A 3 6.78 -13.21 26.35
N ALA A 4 6.74 -12.19 27.21
CA ALA A 4 6.88 -10.80 26.81
C ALA A 4 8.26 -10.47 26.21
N THR A 5 9.28 -11.31 26.42
CA THR A 5 10.61 -11.13 25.84
C THR A 5 10.77 -11.81 24.49
N ALA A 6 9.82 -12.66 24.09
CA ALA A 6 9.87 -13.33 22.78
C ALA A 6 9.39 -12.40 21.66
N PHE A 7 10.05 -12.49 20.49
CA PHE A 7 9.62 -11.81 19.28
C PHE A 7 10.09 -12.58 18.05
N PRO A 8 9.19 -12.86 17.07
CA PRO A 8 7.75 -12.58 17.10
C PRO A 8 6.98 -13.63 17.92
N THR A 9 5.74 -13.28 18.23
CA THR A 9 4.77 -14.22 18.82
C THR A 9 3.54 -14.23 17.91
N PRO A 10 2.64 -15.25 18.04
CA PRO A 10 1.45 -15.32 17.17
C PRO A 10 0.52 -14.10 17.26
N ASP A 11 0.58 -13.35 18.35
CA ASP A 11 -0.27 -12.16 18.55
C ASP A 11 0.39 -10.84 18.11
N VAL A 12 1.60 -10.91 17.53
CA VAL A 12 2.19 -9.73 16.87
C VAL A 12 1.47 -9.51 15.55
N GLU A 13 1.04 -8.26 15.30
CA GLU A 13 0.39 -7.86 14.05
C GLU A 13 1.27 -6.88 13.30
N LEU A 14 1.29 -7.01 11.98
CA LEU A 14 2.05 -6.11 11.11
C LEU A 14 1.10 -5.10 10.48
N THR A 15 1.45 -3.82 10.54
CA THR A 15 0.71 -2.75 9.90
C THR A 15 1.62 -2.03 8.91
N HIS A 16 1.12 -1.81 7.69
CA HIS A 16 1.78 -0.94 6.72
C HIS A 16 1.28 0.49 6.91
N LEU A 17 2.20 1.41 7.13
CA LEU A 17 1.87 2.83 7.26
C LEU A 17 2.31 3.57 6.00
N LEU A 18 1.38 4.33 5.42
CA LEU A 18 1.67 5.22 4.30
C LEU A 18 1.35 6.65 4.70
N VAL A 19 2.27 7.56 4.41
CA VAL A 19 2.03 8.98 4.63
C VAL A 19 1.34 9.55 3.41
N VAL A 20 0.22 10.22 3.62
CA VAL A 20 -0.62 10.77 2.56
C VAL A 20 -0.84 12.26 2.77
N SER A 21 -1.15 12.98 1.69
CA SER A 21 -1.40 14.42 1.78
C SER A 21 -2.80 14.73 2.28
N ASP A 22 -3.77 13.85 2.00
CA ASP A 22 -5.18 14.04 2.35
C ASP A 22 -5.76 12.68 2.73
N ALA A 23 -5.97 12.48 4.04
CA ALA A 23 -6.40 11.18 4.55
C ALA A 23 -7.79 10.78 4.03
N LYS A 24 -8.70 11.73 3.86
CA LYS A 24 -10.06 11.46 3.36
C LYS A 24 -10.06 11.07 1.89
N ALA A 25 -9.33 11.81 1.07
CA ALA A 25 -9.21 11.53 -0.35
C ALA A 25 -8.51 10.19 -0.59
N SER A 26 -7.44 9.92 0.15
CA SER A 26 -6.72 8.65 0.07
C SER A 26 -7.61 7.48 0.50
N ARG A 27 -8.34 7.61 1.59
CA ARG A 27 -9.30 6.60 2.03
C ARG A 27 -10.26 6.22 0.91
N THR A 28 -10.85 7.22 0.26
CA THR A 28 -11.80 7.00 -0.85
C THR A 28 -11.12 6.23 -1.98
N TRP A 29 -9.90 6.61 -2.34
CA TRP A 29 -9.16 5.92 -3.38
C TRP A 29 -8.88 4.45 -3.00
N TYR A 30 -8.42 4.20 -1.78
CA TYR A 30 -8.13 2.83 -1.32
C TYR A 30 -9.39 1.98 -1.27
N GLU A 31 -10.53 2.57 -0.89
CA GLU A 31 -11.83 1.87 -0.93
C GLU A 31 -12.23 1.55 -2.36
N ASP A 32 -12.26 2.57 -3.22
CA ASP A 32 -12.83 2.47 -4.57
C ASP A 32 -11.94 1.70 -5.54
N VAL A 33 -10.63 1.88 -5.46
CA VAL A 33 -9.67 1.28 -6.39
C VAL A 33 -9.21 -0.09 -5.89
N LEU A 34 -8.77 -0.18 -4.64
CA LEU A 34 -8.16 -1.40 -4.12
C LEU A 34 -9.11 -2.30 -3.33
N GLY A 35 -10.30 -1.81 -3.02
CA GLY A 35 -11.26 -2.60 -2.25
C GLY A 35 -10.93 -2.69 -0.77
N ALA A 36 -10.16 -1.75 -0.24
CA ALA A 36 -9.88 -1.69 1.19
C ALA A 36 -11.14 -1.33 1.97
N THR A 37 -11.23 -1.78 3.20
CA THR A 37 -12.37 -1.49 4.09
C THR A 37 -11.93 -0.65 5.26
N LEU A 38 -12.78 0.30 5.65
CA LEU A 38 -12.51 1.14 6.80
C LEU A 38 -12.66 0.35 8.09
N HIS A 39 -11.66 0.45 8.97
CA HIS A 39 -11.77 -0.03 10.34
C HIS A 39 -12.09 1.13 11.28
N ARG A 40 -11.32 2.23 11.22
CA ARG A 40 -11.54 3.40 12.08
C ARG A 40 -10.84 4.63 11.52
N ALA A 41 -11.49 5.79 11.69
CA ALA A 41 -10.90 7.08 11.36
C ALA A 41 -10.68 7.88 12.63
N TYR A 42 -9.55 8.59 12.72
CA TYR A 42 -9.19 9.43 13.86
C TYR A 42 -9.06 10.87 13.37
N GLY A 43 -10.16 11.61 13.51
CA GLY A 43 -10.22 12.98 12.98
C GLY A 43 -9.96 13.01 11.48
N GLY A 44 -9.25 14.03 11.02
CA GLY A 44 -8.87 14.16 9.61
C GLY A 44 -7.45 13.72 9.29
N THR A 45 -6.74 13.07 10.22
CA THR A 45 -5.29 12.86 10.11
C THR A 45 -4.87 11.40 10.05
N SER A 46 -5.76 10.47 10.41
CA SER A 46 -5.39 9.05 10.52
C SER A 46 -6.57 8.17 10.16
N VAL A 47 -6.31 7.16 9.30
CA VAL A 47 -7.33 6.20 8.87
C VAL A 47 -6.75 4.80 8.94
N VAL A 48 -7.39 3.93 9.72
CA VAL A 48 -7.03 2.51 9.80
C VAL A 48 -7.94 1.72 8.89
N MET A 49 -7.36 0.96 7.97
CA MET A 49 -8.07 0.16 6.99
C MET A 49 -7.59 -1.29 7.00
N LYS A 50 -8.39 -2.17 6.43
CA LYS A 50 -7.98 -3.54 6.10
C LYS A 50 -7.91 -3.66 4.58
N LEU A 51 -6.82 -4.28 4.10
CA LEU A 51 -6.61 -4.57 2.68
C LEU A 51 -6.07 -5.99 2.56
N GLN A 52 -6.84 -6.88 1.94
CA GLN A 52 -6.45 -8.29 1.79
C GLN A 52 -6.01 -8.93 3.12
N GLY A 53 -6.77 -8.70 4.20
CA GLY A 53 -6.47 -9.24 5.51
C GLY A 53 -5.31 -8.57 6.23
N GLN A 54 -4.70 -7.55 5.63
CA GLN A 54 -3.58 -6.81 6.21
C GLN A 54 -4.04 -5.46 6.74
N TRP A 55 -3.41 -5.01 7.82
CA TRP A 55 -3.66 -3.66 8.33
C TRP A 55 -2.95 -2.63 7.46
N LEU A 56 -3.66 -1.55 7.16
CA LEU A 56 -3.15 -0.41 6.44
C LEU A 56 -3.49 0.85 7.22
N LEU A 57 -2.47 1.66 7.53
CA LEU A 57 -2.65 2.90 8.26
C LEU A 57 -2.23 4.05 7.36
N LEU A 58 -3.19 4.94 7.06
CA LEU A 58 -2.94 6.16 6.28
C LEU A 58 -2.87 7.31 7.26
N VAL A 59 -1.76 8.06 7.24
CA VAL A 59 -1.58 9.22 8.12
C VAL A 59 -1.12 10.42 7.31
N THR A 60 -1.58 11.60 7.72
CA THR A 60 -0.98 12.83 7.19
C THR A 60 0.39 13.03 7.82
N GLY A 61 1.28 13.72 7.11
CA GLY A 61 2.65 13.88 7.56
C GLY A 61 2.81 14.63 8.87
N GLY A 62 4.02 14.67 9.36
CA GLY A 62 4.31 15.37 10.60
C GLY A 62 5.79 15.54 10.85
N GLU A 63 6.09 16.54 11.66
CA GLU A 63 7.43 16.88 12.11
C GLU A 63 8.02 15.76 12.99
N PRO A 64 9.34 15.78 13.23
CA PRO A 64 9.94 14.91 14.22
C PRO A 64 9.25 15.00 15.58
N THR A 65 9.28 13.91 16.31
CA THR A 65 8.68 13.79 17.64
C THR A 65 9.74 13.29 18.61
N ALA A 66 9.42 13.25 19.91
CA ALA A 66 10.38 12.81 20.92
C ALA A 66 10.87 11.38 20.71
N ASP A 67 10.04 10.52 20.10
CA ASP A 67 10.34 9.10 19.83
C ASP A 67 10.91 8.84 18.45
N LYS A 68 10.99 9.87 17.60
CA LYS A 68 11.67 9.85 16.30
C LYS A 68 12.24 11.24 16.02
N PRO A 69 13.27 11.65 16.78
CA PRO A 69 13.67 13.04 16.84
C PRO A 69 14.28 13.62 15.56
N THR A 70 14.67 12.79 14.62
CA THR A 70 15.26 13.23 13.35
C THR A 70 14.40 12.85 12.13
N VAL A 71 13.23 12.23 12.34
CA VAL A 71 12.43 11.67 11.24
C VAL A 71 11.19 12.51 11.00
N THR A 72 11.04 13.02 9.79
CA THR A 72 9.84 13.69 9.32
C THR A 72 9.03 12.69 8.50
N PHE A 73 7.73 12.62 8.74
CA PHE A 73 6.79 11.85 7.91
C PHE A 73 6.25 12.76 6.83
N ALA A 74 6.45 12.35 5.57
CA ALA A 74 5.95 13.09 4.41
C ALA A 74 5.63 12.11 3.28
N PRO A 75 4.70 12.45 2.37
CA PRO A 75 4.51 11.67 1.15
C PRO A 75 5.80 11.64 0.32
N PRO A 76 5.91 10.72 -0.67
CA PRO A 76 7.10 10.63 -1.50
C PRO A 76 7.45 11.98 -2.13
N ARG A 77 8.70 12.41 -1.96
CA ARG A 77 9.20 13.66 -2.56
C ARG A 77 9.48 13.48 -4.05
N ASP A 78 10.00 12.32 -4.39
CA ASP A 78 10.30 11.95 -5.77
C ASP A 78 9.65 10.59 -6.03
N PRO A 79 8.49 10.56 -6.70
CA PRO A 79 7.80 9.30 -6.96
C PRO A 79 8.55 8.38 -7.91
N ASP A 80 9.57 8.87 -8.60
CA ASP A 80 10.41 8.05 -9.50
C ASP A 80 11.61 7.43 -8.79
N THR A 81 11.83 7.77 -7.51
CA THR A 81 12.88 7.16 -6.68
C THR A 81 12.21 6.41 -5.55
N VAL A 82 12.10 5.10 -5.68
CA VAL A 82 11.28 4.26 -4.81
C VAL A 82 12.14 3.36 -3.97
N SER A 83 11.91 3.39 -2.64
CA SER A 83 12.62 2.51 -1.71
C SER A 83 11.74 1.41 -1.12
N ALA A 84 10.43 1.46 -1.36
CA ALA A 84 9.50 0.45 -0.89
C ALA A 84 8.25 0.47 -1.75
N GLU A 85 7.60 -0.69 -1.91
CA GLU A 85 6.33 -0.80 -2.63
C GLU A 85 5.50 -1.93 -2.06
N MET A 86 4.23 -2.00 -2.46
CA MET A 86 3.37 -3.14 -2.15
C MET A 86 3.06 -3.89 -3.43
N ILE A 87 3.17 -5.23 -3.36
CA ILE A 87 2.95 -6.10 -4.52
C ILE A 87 1.74 -6.99 -4.25
N PHE A 88 0.79 -6.98 -5.18
CA PHE A 88 -0.32 -7.90 -5.18
C PHE A 88 -0.01 -9.06 -6.12
N GLY A 89 0.18 -10.25 -5.59
CA GLY A 89 0.24 -11.46 -6.40
C GLY A 89 -1.16 -11.80 -6.88
N VAL A 90 -1.36 -11.88 -8.20
CA VAL A 90 -2.68 -12.08 -8.79
C VAL A 90 -2.66 -13.30 -9.72
N PRO A 91 -3.81 -14.00 -9.89
CA PRO A 91 -3.86 -15.15 -10.80
C PRO A 91 -3.85 -14.75 -12.27
N ASP A 92 -4.27 -13.53 -12.61
CA ASP A 92 -4.34 -13.05 -14.00
C ASP A 92 -4.04 -11.56 -14.00
N CYS A 93 -2.82 -11.18 -14.37
CA CYS A 93 -2.36 -9.80 -14.32
C CYS A 93 -3.12 -8.90 -15.30
N ARG A 94 -3.41 -9.39 -16.50
CA ARG A 94 -4.12 -8.59 -17.50
C ARG A 94 -5.56 -8.31 -17.07
N ALA A 95 -6.23 -9.30 -16.49
CA ALA A 95 -7.58 -9.11 -15.94
C ALA A 95 -7.57 -8.14 -14.76
N ALA A 96 -6.62 -8.27 -13.85
CA ALA A 96 -6.46 -7.35 -12.72
C ALA A 96 -6.19 -5.93 -13.21
N TYR A 97 -5.33 -5.77 -14.21
CA TYR A 97 -5.05 -4.47 -14.82
C TYR A 97 -6.33 -3.81 -15.35
N GLU A 98 -7.13 -4.54 -16.13
CA GLU A 98 -8.38 -3.99 -16.69
C GLU A 98 -9.35 -3.59 -15.58
N THR A 99 -9.46 -4.40 -14.54
CA THR A 99 -10.34 -4.10 -13.40
C THR A 99 -9.89 -2.83 -12.68
N LEU A 100 -8.60 -2.75 -12.32
CA LEU A 100 -8.06 -1.59 -11.61
C LEU A 100 -8.12 -0.34 -12.47
N LEU A 101 -7.82 -0.46 -13.76
CA LEU A 101 -7.91 0.67 -14.69
C LEU A 101 -9.34 1.21 -14.75
N SER A 102 -10.35 0.33 -14.79
CA SER A 102 -11.75 0.73 -14.81
C SER A 102 -12.18 1.43 -13.53
N ARG A 103 -11.48 1.17 -12.42
CA ARG A 103 -11.74 1.83 -11.13
C ARG A 103 -10.96 3.13 -10.95
N GLY A 104 -10.14 3.51 -11.92
CA GLY A 104 -9.42 4.77 -11.90
C GLY A 104 -7.95 4.68 -11.50
N ALA A 105 -7.36 3.48 -11.45
CA ALA A 105 -5.93 3.34 -11.17
C ALA A 105 -5.09 3.95 -12.28
N SER A 106 -4.00 4.60 -11.90
CA SER A 106 -3.03 5.22 -12.81
C SER A 106 -1.83 4.30 -13.00
N PHE A 107 -1.81 3.55 -14.09
CA PHE A 107 -0.69 2.65 -14.40
C PHE A 107 0.44 3.39 -15.13
N LEU A 108 1.69 2.99 -14.87
CA LEU A 108 2.85 3.52 -15.58
C LEU A 108 2.86 3.03 -17.02
N THR A 109 2.53 1.74 -17.23
CA THR A 109 2.40 1.10 -18.54
C THR A 109 1.34 0.01 -18.46
N PRO A 110 0.85 -0.50 -19.60
CA PRO A 110 0.12 -1.77 -19.59
C PRO A 110 1.03 -2.91 -19.10
N PRO A 111 0.44 -4.07 -18.76
CA PRO A 111 1.25 -5.20 -18.29
C PRO A 111 2.35 -5.60 -19.26
N VAL A 112 3.52 -5.90 -18.70
CA VAL A 112 4.68 -6.37 -19.45
C VAL A 112 4.93 -7.82 -19.09
N GLU A 113 5.13 -8.66 -20.11
CA GLU A 113 5.35 -10.08 -19.95
C GLU A 113 6.84 -10.39 -19.96
N TYR A 114 7.30 -11.04 -18.89
CA TYR A 114 8.64 -11.61 -18.78
C TYR A 114 8.52 -13.13 -18.69
N ASP A 115 9.63 -13.83 -18.81
CA ASP A 115 9.61 -15.30 -18.70
C ASP A 115 9.15 -15.77 -17.32
N TRP A 116 9.42 -14.98 -16.27
CA TRP A 116 9.13 -15.35 -14.87
C TRP A 116 7.86 -14.74 -14.33
N GLU A 117 7.35 -13.66 -14.94
CA GLU A 117 6.12 -13.01 -14.47
C GLU A 117 5.53 -12.09 -15.53
N ILE A 118 4.23 -11.78 -15.34
CA ILE A 118 3.56 -10.67 -16.02
C ILE A 118 3.29 -9.65 -14.94
N ARG A 119 3.69 -8.38 -15.14
CA ARG A 119 3.53 -7.37 -14.10
C ARG A 119 3.17 -6.01 -14.65
N ALA A 120 2.57 -5.18 -13.80
CA ALA A 120 2.29 -3.80 -14.09
C ALA A 120 2.37 -2.98 -12.80
N PHE A 121 2.83 -1.74 -12.92
CA PHE A 121 2.99 -0.83 -11.79
C PHE A 121 1.98 0.30 -11.88
N PHE A 122 1.46 0.71 -10.73
CA PHE A 122 0.55 1.84 -10.63
C PHE A 122 0.85 2.63 -9.36
N ARG A 123 0.26 3.82 -9.26
CA ARG A 123 0.51 4.72 -8.13
C ARG A 123 -0.79 5.07 -7.43
N ASP A 124 -0.67 5.34 -6.13
CA ASP A 124 -1.75 5.94 -5.38
C ASP A 124 -1.77 7.47 -5.59
N PRO A 125 -2.72 8.23 -4.99
CA PRO A 125 -2.80 9.69 -5.20
C PRO A 125 -1.55 10.46 -4.80
N ASP A 126 -0.74 9.94 -3.87
CA ASP A 126 0.47 10.60 -3.40
C ASP A 126 1.74 10.12 -4.10
N GLY A 127 1.62 9.15 -5.01
CA GLY A 127 2.76 8.62 -5.74
C GLY A 127 3.41 7.39 -5.12
N HIS A 128 2.80 6.79 -4.08
CA HIS A 128 3.26 5.50 -3.58
C HIS A 128 3.10 4.45 -4.66
N LEU A 129 4.14 3.63 -4.85
CA LEU A 129 4.16 2.64 -5.92
C LEU A 129 3.54 1.32 -5.48
N PHE A 130 2.73 0.77 -6.37
CA PHE A 130 2.12 -0.55 -6.25
C PHE A 130 2.43 -1.37 -7.49
N GLU A 131 2.38 -2.68 -7.33
CA GLU A 131 2.60 -3.61 -8.43
C GLU A 131 1.54 -4.72 -8.36
N ILE A 132 1.05 -5.14 -9.54
CA ILE A 132 0.35 -6.42 -9.67
C ILE A 132 1.27 -7.36 -10.43
N SER A 133 1.36 -8.60 -9.97
CA SER A 133 2.29 -9.59 -10.53
C SER A 133 1.61 -10.95 -10.62
N GLU A 134 1.69 -11.55 -11.81
CA GLU A 134 1.26 -12.91 -12.06
C GLU A 134 2.51 -13.76 -12.26
N PRO A 135 2.85 -14.64 -11.31
CA PRO A 135 4.04 -15.50 -11.44
C PRO A 135 3.87 -16.50 -12.57
N ARG A 136 4.97 -16.77 -13.28
CA ARG A 136 5.03 -17.73 -14.38
C ARG A 136 6.20 -18.68 -14.15
N ASN A 137 6.08 -19.89 -14.68
CA ASN A 137 7.16 -20.87 -14.67
C ASN A 137 7.71 -21.17 -13.26
N ARG A 138 6.80 -21.23 -12.30
CA ARG A 138 7.17 -21.67 -10.94
C ARG A 138 7.36 -23.16 -10.94
N GLY A 139 8.60 -23.56 -10.74
CA GLY A 139 8.96 -24.96 -10.59
C GLY A 139 8.53 -25.56 -9.27
#